data_3c154bdf5ad9222229670a6190e9d4a0
#
_entry.id   3c154bdf5ad9222229670a6190e9d4a0
#
_cell.length_a   1.000
_cell.length_b   1.000
_cell.length_c   1.000
_cell.angle_alpha   90.00
_cell.angle_beta   90.00
_cell.angle_gamma   90.00
#
_symmetry.space_group_name_H-M   'P 1'
#
loop_
_entity.id
_entity.type
_entity.pdbx_description
1 polymer ?
#
loop_
_entity_poly.entity_id
_entity_poly.type
_entity_poly.pdbx_seq_one_letter_code
_entity_poly.pdbx_strand_id
1 'polypeptide(L)'
;MIRKIIHSPQALIGLAMMLIVFLVMVFAPFLAPNDPMQLNVAHSFAPPDTQYPLGTDELGRCVLSRLIYGARESLSIALPTLLLLAIISTVIATLCAYLGGIVDRVFEVVSNIFMAFPPFLVAITLVGLFESKVTSIIL
;
A
#
# COMPACT_ATOMS: atom_id res chain seq x y z
N MET A 1 -1.30 -29.31 -4.01
CA MET A 1 -0.82 -27.98 -4.46
C MET A 1 0.22 -27.39 -3.50
N ILE A 2 -0.03 -27.30 -2.21
CA ILE A 2 0.89 -26.70 -1.20
C ILE A 2 2.29 -27.37 -1.21
N ARG A 3 2.37 -28.68 -1.33
CA ARG A 3 3.65 -29.42 -1.37
C ARG A 3 4.53 -29.09 -2.59
N LYS A 4 3.97 -28.68 -3.71
CA LYS A 4 4.72 -28.21 -4.90
C LYS A 4 5.26 -26.80 -4.72
N ILE A 5 4.56 -25.94 -3.97
CA ILE A 5 4.99 -24.57 -3.68
C ILE A 5 6.22 -24.58 -2.76
N ILE A 6 6.20 -25.43 -1.72
CA ILE A 6 7.31 -25.55 -0.75
C ILE A 6 8.60 -26.11 -1.40
N HIS A 7 8.49 -26.82 -2.53
CA HIS A 7 9.65 -27.37 -3.25
C HIS A 7 10.18 -26.49 -4.39
N SER A 8 9.53 -25.35 -4.66
CA SER A 8 10.05 -24.41 -5.65
C SER A 8 10.90 -23.33 -4.96
N PRO A 9 12.19 -23.18 -5.31
CA PRO A 9 13.07 -22.21 -4.67
C PRO A 9 12.58 -20.77 -4.89
N GLN A 10 11.95 -20.49 -6.03
CA GLN A 10 11.37 -19.18 -6.34
C GLN A 10 10.21 -18.81 -5.40
N ALA A 11 9.32 -19.77 -5.10
CA ALA A 11 8.20 -19.54 -4.18
C ALA A 11 8.68 -19.36 -2.74
N LEU A 12 9.72 -20.07 -2.32
CA LEU A 12 10.34 -19.91 -1.01
C LEU A 12 10.98 -18.54 -0.86
N ILE A 13 11.71 -18.08 -1.87
CA ILE A 13 12.31 -16.73 -1.87
C ILE A 13 11.21 -15.66 -1.78
N GLY A 14 10.16 -15.75 -2.61
CA GLY A 14 9.05 -14.80 -2.58
C GLY A 14 8.32 -14.80 -1.24
N LEU A 15 8.09 -15.98 -0.66
CA LEU A 15 7.47 -16.09 0.67
C LEU A 15 8.36 -15.49 1.78
N ALA A 16 9.67 -15.74 1.72
CA ALA A 16 10.63 -15.18 2.67
C ALA A 16 10.68 -13.66 2.58
N MET A 17 10.72 -13.09 1.38
CA MET A 17 10.69 -11.64 1.18
C MET A 17 9.40 -11.03 1.72
N MET A 18 8.25 -11.63 1.43
CA MET A 18 6.95 -11.16 1.94
C MET A 18 6.89 -11.23 3.47
N LEU A 19 7.42 -12.30 4.06
CA LEU A 19 7.49 -12.45 5.51
C LEU A 19 8.39 -11.38 6.14
N ILE A 20 9.55 -11.10 5.56
CA ILE A 20 10.46 -10.05 6.03
C ILE A 20 9.75 -8.69 6.04
N VAL A 21 9.11 -8.32 4.92
CA VAL A 21 8.40 -7.04 4.82
C VAL A 21 7.25 -6.96 5.83
N PHE A 22 6.52 -8.06 6.04
CA PHE A 22 5.47 -8.12 7.05
C PHE A 22 6.01 -7.99 8.47
N LEU A 23 7.13 -8.62 8.78
CA LEU A 23 7.79 -8.48 10.08
C LEU A 23 8.29 -7.05 10.31
N VAL A 24 8.88 -6.42 9.29
CA VAL A 24 9.28 -5.00 9.36
C VAL A 24 8.09 -4.10 9.67
N MET A 25 6.94 -4.33 9.03
CA MET A 25 5.71 -3.58 9.31
C MET A 25 5.26 -3.72 10.77
N VAL A 26 5.21 -4.96 11.27
CA VAL A 26 4.72 -5.25 12.64
C VAL A 26 5.69 -4.70 13.68
N PHE A 27 6.98 -4.90 13.48
CA PHE A 27 8.04 -4.52 14.42
C PHE A 27 8.64 -3.15 14.14
N ALA A 28 8.06 -2.34 13.25
CA ALA A 28 8.55 -1.00 12.91
C ALA A 28 8.90 -0.12 14.13
N PRO A 29 8.08 -0.06 15.21
CA PRO A 29 8.41 0.75 16.39
C PRO A 29 9.68 0.30 17.13
N PHE A 30 10.06 -0.98 17.00
CA PHE A 30 11.25 -1.55 17.64
C PHE A 30 12.48 -1.53 16.72
N LEU A 31 12.25 -1.51 15.41
CA LEU A 31 13.32 -1.54 14.39
C LEU A 31 13.83 -0.15 14.03
N ALA A 32 12.99 0.88 14.16
CA ALA A 32 13.37 2.24 13.83
C ALA A 32 14.28 2.82 14.92
N PRO A 33 15.52 3.25 14.59
CA PRO A 33 16.45 3.81 15.56
C PRO A 33 16.03 5.18 16.09
N ASN A 34 15.26 5.95 15.29
CA ASN A 34 14.84 7.31 15.61
C ASN A 34 13.36 7.51 15.27
N ASP A 35 12.75 8.55 15.83
CA ASP A 35 11.40 8.98 15.41
C ASP A 35 11.44 9.45 13.94
N PRO A 36 10.61 8.87 13.03
CA PRO A 36 10.60 9.22 11.62
C PRO A 36 10.15 10.66 11.34
N MET A 37 9.46 11.29 12.27
CA MET A 37 8.94 12.67 12.14
C MET A 37 9.81 13.73 12.85
N GLN A 38 10.79 13.32 13.63
CA GLN A 38 11.66 14.23 14.35
C GLN A 38 12.52 15.05 13.37
N LEU A 39 12.31 16.37 13.38
CA LEU A 39 13.07 17.31 12.58
C LEU A 39 14.38 17.67 13.29
N ASN A 40 15.50 17.63 12.57
CA ASN A 40 16.80 18.05 13.07
C ASN A 40 17.59 18.74 11.96
N VAL A 41 17.21 19.96 11.64
CA VAL A 41 17.78 20.74 10.52
C VAL A 41 19.30 20.93 10.63
N ALA A 42 19.85 20.91 11.84
CA ALA A 42 21.30 20.97 12.06
C ALA A 42 22.05 19.76 11.47
N HIS A 43 21.36 18.64 11.28
CA HIS A 43 21.89 17.42 10.67
C HIS A 43 21.28 17.15 9.29
N SER A 44 20.89 18.21 8.56
CA SER A 44 20.40 18.09 7.18
C SER A 44 21.46 17.47 6.28
N PHE A 45 21.06 16.46 5.49
CA PHE A 45 21.94 15.70 4.60
C PHE A 45 23.19 15.12 5.27
N ALA A 46 23.12 14.77 6.56
CA ALA A 46 24.21 14.12 7.25
C ALA A 46 24.50 12.73 6.65
N PRO A 47 25.79 12.38 6.47
CA PRO A 47 26.17 11.05 5.98
C PRO A 47 25.77 9.94 6.96
N PRO A 48 25.77 8.67 6.50
CA PRO A 48 25.53 7.53 7.36
C PRO A 48 26.49 7.48 8.55
N ASP A 49 25.93 7.32 9.76
CA ASP A 49 26.67 7.16 11.01
C ASP A 49 25.96 6.16 11.95
N THR A 50 26.46 6.01 13.17
CA THR A 50 25.87 5.10 14.17
C THR A 50 24.50 5.54 14.65
N GLN A 51 24.20 6.84 14.62
CA GLN A 51 22.90 7.40 15.01
C GLN A 51 21.91 7.39 13.82
N TYR A 52 22.42 7.61 12.61
CA TYR A 52 21.67 7.66 11.37
C TYR A 52 22.24 6.66 10.34
N PRO A 53 21.89 5.34 10.42
CA PRO A 53 22.54 4.30 9.62
C PRO A 53 22.45 4.48 8.10
N LEU A 54 21.43 5.18 7.60
CA LEU A 54 21.28 5.58 6.19
C LEU A 54 21.37 7.09 6.00
N GLY A 55 21.90 7.82 6.98
CA GLY A 55 21.97 9.27 6.95
C GLY A 55 20.62 9.93 7.19
N THR A 56 20.55 11.23 6.88
CA THR A 56 19.39 12.08 7.07
C THR A 56 18.93 12.74 5.78
N ASP A 57 17.67 13.14 5.74
CA ASP A 57 17.08 13.87 4.62
C ASP A 57 17.31 15.40 4.72
N GLU A 58 16.69 16.17 3.83
CA GLU A 58 16.76 17.64 3.79
C GLU A 58 16.28 18.33 5.08
N LEU A 59 15.43 17.69 5.87
CA LEU A 59 14.92 18.19 7.13
C LEU A 59 15.64 17.57 8.34
N GLY A 60 16.72 16.80 8.12
CA GLY A 60 17.47 16.13 9.16
C GLY A 60 16.77 14.93 9.79
N ARG A 61 15.75 14.37 9.12
CA ARG A 61 15.02 13.17 9.61
C ARG A 61 15.78 11.91 9.22
N CYS A 62 15.76 10.91 10.08
CA CYS A 62 16.42 9.62 9.83
C CYS A 62 15.80 8.88 8.64
N VAL A 63 16.58 8.67 7.57
CA VAL A 63 16.12 8.00 6.35
C VAL A 63 15.70 6.55 6.62
N LEU A 64 16.46 5.81 7.45
CA LEU A 64 16.12 4.43 7.80
C LEU A 64 14.79 4.34 8.55
N SER A 65 14.57 5.18 9.56
CA SER A 65 13.32 5.22 10.30
C SER A 65 12.13 5.54 9.40
N ARG A 66 12.28 6.50 8.49
CA ARG A 66 11.24 6.84 7.51
C ARG A 66 10.94 5.72 6.55
N LEU A 67 11.95 4.97 6.10
CA LEU A 67 11.75 3.80 5.23
C LEU A 67 10.95 2.71 5.93
N ILE A 68 11.30 2.40 7.19
CA ILE A 68 10.61 1.38 8.00
C ILE A 68 9.16 1.77 8.26
N TYR A 69 8.91 3.00 8.68
CA TYR A 69 7.56 3.50 8.94
C TYR A 69 6.75 3.68 7.66
N GLY A 70 7.37 4.09 6.54
CA GLY A 70 6.72 4.16 5.23
C GLY A 70 6.24 2.79 4.75
N ALA A 71 7.03 1.74 4.96
CA ALA A 71 6.60 0.36 4.70
C ALA A 71 5.39 -0.03 5.57
N ARG A 72 5.41 0.31 6.86
CA ARG A 72 4.28 0.06 7.78
C ARG A 72 3.02 0.80 7.33
N GLU A 73 3.13 2.08 6.99
CA GLU A 73 2.00 2.91 6.56
C GLU A 73 1.40 2.40 5.26
N SER A 74 2.23 2.12 4.26
CA SER A 74 1.79 1.56 2.98
C SER A 74 1.04 0.23 3.14
N LEU A 75 1.59 -0.70 3.92
CA LEU A 75 0.97 -2.01 4.14
C LEU A 75 -0.27 -1.93 5.02
N SER A 76 -0.33 -1.03 5.99
CA SER A 76 -1.51 -0.84 6.85
C SER A 76 -2.73 -0.37 6.07
N ILE A 77 -2.52 0.32 4.95
CA ILE A 77 -3.57 0.74 4.02
C ILE A 77 -3.84 -0.36 2.98
N ALA A 78 -2.78 -0.93 2.40
CA ALA A 78 -2.90 -1.89 1.31
C ALA A 78 -3.57 -3.21 1.74
N LEU A 79 -3.21 -3.76 2.89
CA LEU A 79 -3.75 -5.07 3.33
C LEU A 79 -5.27 -5.05 3.57
N PRO A 80 -5.85 -4.12 4.36
CA PRO A 80 -7.29 -4.07 4.53
C PRO A 80 -8.02 -3.73 3.22
N THR A 81 -7.43 -2.88 2.37
CA THR A 81 -7.99 -2.56 1.06
C THR A 81 -8.05 -3.80 0.16
N LEU A 82 -6.97 -4.56 0.08
CA LEU A 82 -6.92 -5.81 -0.69
C LEU A 82 -7.91 -6.84 -0.15
N LEU A 83 -8.03 -6.99 1.16
CA LEU A 83 -8.99 -7.90 1.78
C LEU A 83 -10.43 -7.51 1.45
N LEU A 84 -10.76 -6.22 1.57
CA LEU A 84 -12.08 -5.69 1.25
C LEU A 84 -12.41 -5.93 -0.23
N LEU A 85 -11.48 -5.59 -1.14
CA LEU A 85 -11.65 -5.84 -2.56
C LEU A 85 -11.81 -7.32 -2.89
N ALA A 86 -11.03 -8.21 -2.27
CA ALA A 86 -11.14 -9.65 -2.47
C ALA A 86 -12.50 -10.19 -2.04
N ILE A 87 -13.04 -9.73 -0.91
CA ILE A 87 -14.37 -10.11 -0.44
C ILE A 87 -15.45 -9.62 -1.40
N ILE A 88 -15.46 -8.33 -1.72
CA ILE A 88 -16.47 -7.71 -2.58
C ILE A 88 -16.46 -8.34 -3.97
N SER A 89 -15.27 -8.46 -4.59
CA SER A 89 -15.14 -9.03 -5.93
C SER A 89 -15.57 -10.50 -5.98
N THR A 90 -15.23 -11.29 -4.95
CA THR A 90 -15.63 -12.70 -4.88
C THR A 90 -17.14 -12.83 -4.74
N VAL A 91 -17.78 -12.02 -3.90
CA VAL A 91 -19.25 -12.02 -3.75
C VAL A 91 -19.92 -11.63 -5.05
N ILE A 92 -19.50 -10.54 -5.69
CA ILE A 92 -20.08 -10.08 -6.95
C ILE A 92 -19.89 -11.12 -8.06
N ALA A 93 -18.67 -11.63 -8.24
CA ALA A 93 -18.36 -12.63 -9.26
C ALA A 93 -19.17 -13.92 -9.05
N THR A 94 -19.33 -14.37 -7.79
CA THR A 94 -20.14 -15.55 -7.48
C THR A 94 -21.61 -15.32 -7.79
N LEU A 95 -22.16 -14.16 -7.44
CA LEU A 95 -23.55 -13.81 -7.75
C LEU A 95 -23.79 -13.72 -9.27
N CYS A 96 -22.91 -13.08 -10.02
CA CYS A 96 -22.99 -13.00 -11.46
C CYS A 96 -22.94 -14.39 -12.11
N ALA A 97 -22.01 -15.23 -11.69
CA ALA A 97 -21.88 -16.59 -12.18
C ALA A 97 -23.11 -17.48 -11.83
N TYR A 98 -23.69 -17.29 -10.64
CA TYR A 98 -24.85 -18.05 -10.20
C TYR A 98 -26.15 -17.64 -10.92
N LEU A 99 -26.39 -16.34 -11.08
CA LEU A 99 -27.58 -15.80 -11.76
C LEU A 99 -27.47 -15.93 -13.27
N GLY A 100 -26.26 -15.80 -13.83
CA GLY A 100 -25.97 -15.94 -15.24
C GLY A 100 -26.76 -14.98 -16.17
N GLY A 101 -26.78 -15.30 -17.44
CA GLY A 101 -27.66 -14.67 -18.42
C GLY A 101 -27.53 -13.16 -18.55
N ILE A 102 -28.61 -12.43 -18.31
CA ILE A 102 -28.65 -10.96 -18.46
C ILE A 102 -27.82 -10.26 -17.39
N VAL A 103 -27.81 -10.77 -16.16
CA VAL A 103 -27.10 -10.18 -15.03
C VAL A 103 -25.60 -10.19 -15.29
N ASP A 104 -25.06 -11.32 -15.70
CA ASP A 104 -23.65 -11.47 -16.03
C ASP A 104 -23.24 -10.56 -17.20
N ARG A 105 -24.06 -10.52 -18.25
CA ARG A 105 -23.82 -9.66 -19.42
C ARG A 105 -23.85 -8.15 -19.08
N VAL A 106 -24.79 -7.72 -18.24
CA VAL A 106 -24.87 -6.31 -17.79
C VAL A 106 -23.63 -5.97 -16.96
N PHE A 107 -23.23 -6.86 -16.05
CA PHE A 107 -22.04 -6.64 -15.25
C PHE A 107 -20.75 -6.58 -16.10
N GLU A 108 -20.64 -7.44 -17.11
CA GLU A 108 -19.53 -7.43 -18.07
C GLU A 108 -19.45 -6.09 -18.82
N VAL A 109 -20.58 -5.61 -19.34
CA VAL A 109 -20.63 -4.32 -20.07
C VAL A 109 -20.24 -3.17 -19.14
N VAL A 110 -20.78 -3.11 -17.95
CA VAL A 110 -20.46 -2.07 -16.95
C VAL A 110 -18.97 -2.11 -16.60
N SER A 111 -18.44 -3.29 -16.34
CA SER A 111 -17.01 -3.46 -16.04
C SER A 111 -16.11 -2.99 -17.18
N ASN A 112 -16.47 -3.31 -18.42
CA ASN A 112 -15.74 -2.87 -19.61
C ASN A 112 -15.77 -1.34 -19.77
N ILE A 113 -16.88 -0.69 -19.45
CA ILE A 113 -16.97 0.78 -19.45
C ILE A 113 -16.01 1.37 -18.41
N PHE A 114 -16.00 0.83 -17.19
CA PHE A 114 -15.06 1.32 -16.15
C PHE A 114 -13.60 1.07 -16.52
N MET A 115 -13.27 -0.08 -17.11
CA MET A 115 -11.92 -0.38 -17.57
C MET A 115 -11.46 0.50 -18.76
N ALA A 116 -12.38 1.09 -19.51
CA ALA A 116 -12.03 2.03 -20.59
C ALA A 116 -11.46 3.36 -20.06
N PHE A 117 -11.75 3.71 -18.80
CA PHE A 117 -11.19 4.91 -18.17
C PHE A 117 -9.84 4.59 -17.51
N PRO A 118 -8.77 5.37 -17.79
CA PRO A 118 -7.52 5.21 -17.07
C PRO A 118 -7.72 5.43 -15.56
N PRO A 119 -7.43 4.43 -14.69
CA PRO A 119 -7.70 4.54 -13.25
C PRO A 119 -7.01 5.74 -12.59
N PHE A 120 -5.86 6.14 -13.12
CA PHE A 120 -5.11 7.29 -12.65
C PHE A 120 -5.85 8.62 -12.85
N LEU A 121 -6.52 8.81 -13.99
CA LEU A 121 -7.33 10.01 -14.24
C LEU A 121 -8.55 10.08 -13.32
N VAL A 122 -9.20 8.94 -13.09
CA VAL A 122 -10.32 8.86 -12.15
C VAL A 122 -9.88 9.19 -10.73
N ALA A 123 -8.73 8.65 -10.30
CA ALA A 123 -8.18 8.92 -8.97
C ALA A 123 -7.86 10.41 -8.76
N ILE A 124 -7.16 11.06 -9.72
CA ILE A 124 -6.86 12.51 -9.62
C ILE A 124 -8.14 13.35 -9.59
N THR A 125 -9.12 13.03 -10.43
CA THR A 125 -10.38 13.76 -10.48
C THR A 125 -11.12 13.65 -9.14
N LEU A 126 -11.16 12.45 -8.54
CA LEU A 126 -11.80 12.24 -7.25
C LEU A 126 -11.09 13.00 -6.14
N VAL A 127 -9.76 12.93 -6.07
CA VAL A 127 -8.97 13.68 -5.08
C VAL A 127 -9.23 15.17 -5.21
N GLY A 128 -9.17 15.74 -6.42
CA GLY A 128 -9.44 17.16 -6.66
C GLY A 128 -10.84 17.59 -6.28
N LEU A 129 -11.86 16.74 -6.48
CA LEU A 129 -13.24 17.02 -6.08
C LEU A 129 -13.43 17.00 -4.55
N PHE A 130 -12.76 16.08 -3.86
CA PHE A 130 -12.88 15.98 -2.40
C PHE A 130 -12.02 17.04 -1.68
N GLU A 131 -10.84 17.34 -2.19
CA GLU A 131 -9.94 18.35 -1.62
C GLU A 131 -10.55 19.75 -1.69
N SER A 132 -11.25 20.09 -2.75
CA SER A 132 -11.96 21.38 -2.86
C SER A 132 -13.09 21.55 -1.84
N LYS A 133 -13.72 20.46 -1.38
CA LYS A 133 -14.75 20.51 -0.33
C LYS A 133 -14.18 20.66 1.07
N VAL A 134 -13.04 20.02 1.35
CA VAL A 134 -12.39 20.11 2.67
C VAL A 134 -11.80 21.50 2.88
N THR A 135 -11.20 22.11 1.87
CA THR A 135 -10.65 23.48 1.93
C THR A 135 -11.72 24.54 2.06
N SER A 136 -12.91 24.34 1.46
CA SER A 136 -14.05 25.27 1.56
C SER A 136 -14.77 25.23 2.91
N ILE A 137 -14.51 24.22 3.75
CA ILE A 137 -15.09 24.10 5.10
C ILE A 137 -14.15 24.69 6.17
N ILE A 138 -12.86 24.86 5.83
CA ILE A 138 -11.82 25.35 6.74
C ILE A 138 -11.60 26.88 6.59
N LEU A 139 -12.07 27.50 5.52
CA LEU A 139 -12.11 28.96 5.29
C LEU A 139 -13.49 29.54 5.60
#